data_80f043a7da8daa21178328fdc95dc66c
#
_entry.id   80f043a7da8daa21178328fdc95dc66c
#
_cell.length_a   1.000
_cell.length_b   1.000
_cell.length_c   1.000
_cell.angle_alpha   90.00
_cell.angle_beta   90.00
_cell.angle_gamma   90.00
#
_symmetry.space_group_name_H-M   'P 1'
#
loop_
_entity.id
_entity.type
_entity.pdbx_description
1 polymer ?
#
loop_
_entity_poly.entity_id
_entity_poly.type
_entity_poly.pdbx_seq_one_letter_code
_entity_poly.pdbx_strand_id
1 'polypeptide(L)'
;KNADYHQYFIHFPPTDMRMPRIYLGEILLHWCDTCHVPVLSGVCACGSPTRPVAVTPPGDARPAFPDDIERINRIFSDHFGAPLIPEGHIALLNKVPAADRMDEIVLGGAVVGAVRYLPGERRWEPLPRRAAAAYMRPTRRRVVVDDGAVPSIRDEGASVLAPGIISIDPAVAAGDEVFILSANGECIGVGRAKVDAATAGAMERGVVVRTRKNLDAAPLPGEATWEDTVRANEPVLADYEAASIRFVREAAEQNPHTPTISYSGGKDSLATLLIVLKAIGAVPILFSDTGLEFPETYENVDEVARRYGLEVFSACDKEAFWETFEENGPPAVDNRWCCRVCKLHPVGRLIEENWGECLSFIGQRKYESVRRMRSRRVWRNPHVPQQVSAAPIQQWTAMHVWLYIFREKAPYNRLYERGLDRIGCFMCPSSDLATFAIIGETHPELMKMWHEKLARWQEKQGLDPDWIESGLWRRQGSSDEEEEDSYN
;
A
#
# COMPACT_ATOMS: atom_id res chain seq x y z
N LYS A 1 19.22 -37.81 -3.99
CA LYS A 1 18.99 -37.55 -5.41
C LYS A 1 19.07 -36.04 -5.54
N ASN A 2 20.23 -35.55 -6.01
CA ASN A 2 20.51 -34.15 -6.30
C ASN A 2 19.61 -33.74 -7.46
N ALA A 3 18.64 -32.90 -7.19
CA ALA A 3 17.89 -32.19 -8.23
C ALA A 3 18.65 -30.89 -8.50
N ASP A 4 18.91 -30.64 -9.79
CA ASP A 4 19.62 -29.49 -10.31
C ASP A 4 18.98 -28.17 -9.90
N TYR A 5 19.50 -27.53 -8.86
CA TYR A 5 19.08 -26.19 -8.39
C TYR A 5 19.66 -25.04 -9.21
N HIS A 6 20.27 -25.31 -10.40
CA HIS A 6 21.04 -24.32 -11.15
C HIS A 6 20.27 -23.51 -12.19
N GLN A 7 18.94 -23.53 -12.24
CA GLN A 7 18.21 -22.84 -13.35
C GLN A 7 17.05 -21.92 -12.96
N TYR A 8 16.93 -21.49 -11.71
CA TYR A 8 15.96 -20.45 -11.36
C TYR A 8 16.64 -19.15 -10.95
N PHE A 9 17.35 -18.53 -11.87
CA PHE A 9 17.52 -17.09 -11.85
C PHE A 9 16.11 -16.49 -12.00
N ILE A 10 15.57 -15.95 -10.91
CA ILE A 10 14.39 -15.10 -10.99
C ILE A 10 14.83 -13.91 -11.85
N HIS A 11 14.54 -13.98 -13.14
CA HIS A 11 14.54 -12.80 -13.98
C HIS A 11 13.45 -11.89 -13.42
N PHE A 12 13.85 -10.93 -12.58
CA PHE A 12 13.00 -9.75 -12.41
C PHE A 12 12.69 -9.24 -13.81
N PRO A 13 11.42 -9.10 -14.17
CA PRO A 13 11.10 -8.62 -15.51
C PRO A 13 11.88 -7.33 -15.74
N PRO A 14 12.40 -7.10 -16.96
CA PRO A 14 13.10 -5.86 -17.27
C PRO A 14 12.26 -4.69 -16.79
N THR A 15 12.89 -3.67 -16.24
CA THR A 15 12.29 -2.49 -15.59
C THR A 15 11.22 -1.77 -16.42
N ASP A 16 10.96 -2.21 -17.64
CA ASP A 16 9.99 -1.68 -18.61
C ASP A 16 8.73 -2.57 -18.81
N MET A 17 8.62 -3.73 -18.15
CA MET A 17 7.41 -4.57 -18.29
C MET A 17 6.26 -3.94 -17.52
N ARG A 18 5.25 -3.43 -18.24
CA ARG A 18 4.00 -2.95 -17.66
C ARG A 18 3.26 -4.14 -17.08
N MET A 19 3.16 -4.20 -15.75
CA MET A 19 2.30 -5.14 -15.07
C MET A 19 0.85 -4.96 -15.53
N PRO A 20 0.06 -6.03 -15.64
CA PRO A 20 -1.35 -5.93 -16.02
C PRO A 20 -2.11 -5.04 -15.04
N ARG A 21 -2.99 -4.19 -15.56
CA ARG A 21 -3.87 -3.37 -14.73
C ARG A 21 -4.92 -4.25 -14.06
N ILE A 22 -5.01 -4.19 -12.74
CA ILE A 22 -5.98 -4.95 -11.95
C ILE A 22 -7.12 -4.03 -11.58
N TYR A 23 -8.33 -4.30 -12.11
CA TYR A 23 -9.54 -3.57 -11.77
C TYR A 23 -10.34 -4.34 -10.72
N LEU A 24 -10.48 -3.76 -9.53
CA LEU A 24 -11.21 -4.34 -8.40
C LEU A 24 -12.57 -3.66 -8.15
N GLY A 25 -12.92 -2.70 -8.96
CA GLY A 25 -14.15 -1.91 -8.91
C GLY A 25 -13.96 -0.56 -9.57
N GLU A 26 -14.95 0.31 -9.43
CA GLU A 26 -14.88 1.69 -9.87
C GLU A 26 -13.87 2.47 -9.01
N ILE A 27 -13.08 3.34 -9.64
CA ILE A 27 -12.17 4.25 -8.93
C ILE A 27 -12.99 5.45 -8.47
N LEU A 28 -13.29 5.50 -7.17
CA LEU A 28 -14.14 6.51 -6.54
C LEU A 28 -13.32 7.70 -5.99
N LEU A 29 -12.21 8.04 -6.62
CA LEU A 29 -11.35 9.14 -6.17
C LEU A 29 -11.54 10.35 -7.06
N HIS A 30 -12.09 11.44 -6.51
CA HIS A 30 -12.27 12.74 -7.09
C HIS A 30 -11.49 13.79 -6.30
N TRP A 31 -11.41 15.00 -6.83
CA TRP A 31 -10.81 16.15 -6.19
C TRP A 31 -11.72 17.37 -6.29
N CYS A 32 -11.93 18.06 -5.18
CA CYS A 32 -12.60 19.35 -5.13
C CYS A 32 -11.56 20.47 -5.24
N ASP A 33 -11.59 21.19 -6.35
CA ASP A 33 -10.65 22.29 -6.58
C ASP A 33 -10.97 23.54 -5.75
N THR A 34 -12.20 23.64 -5.20
CA THR A 34 -12.61 24.72 -4.30
C THR A 34 -12.12 24.51 -2.87
N CYS A 35 -12.17 23.27 -2.39
CA CYS A 35 -11.77 22.92 -1.01
C CYS A 35 -10.33 22.37 -0.93
N HIS A 36 -9.70 22.10 -2.07
CA HIS A 36 -8.38 21.45 -2.19
C HIS A 36 -8.25 20.10 -1.47
N VAL A 37 -9.31 19.29 -1.54
CA VAL A 37 -9.38 17.99 -0.84
C VAL A 37 -9.85 16.84 -1.76
N PRO A 38 -9.48 15.59 -1.45
CA PRO A 38 -10.06 14.42 -2.08
C PRO A 38 -11.53 14.25 -1.69
N VAL A 39 -12.36 13.86 -2.68
CA VAL A 39 -13.79 13.59 -2.50
C VAL A 39 -14.15 12.26 -3.14
N LEU A 40 -15.09 11.54 -2.52
CA LEU A 40 -15.50 10.18 -2.94
C LEU A 40 -16.78 10.19 -3.80
N SER A 41 -17.12 11.36 -4.37
CA SER A 41 -18.30 11.55 -5.23
C SER A 41 -18.07 12.65 -6.26
N GLY A 42 -18.94 12.70 -7.27
CA GLY A 42 -18.92 13.74 -8.32
C GLY A 42 -19.29 15.15 -7.85
N VAL A 43 -19.76 15.31 -6.60
CA VAL A 43 -20.13 16.60 -6.00
C VAL A 43 -19.58 16.66 -4.58
N CYS A 44 -18.87 17.73 -4.25
CA CYS A 44 -18.38 18.01 -2.90
C CYS A 44 -19.52 18.49 -1.97
N ALA A 45 -19.41 18.26 -0.67
CA ALA A 45 -20.36 18.82 0.29
C ALA A 45 -20.45 20.36 0.25
N CYS A 46 -19.44 21.07 -0.28
CA CYS A 46 -19.50 22.51 -0.53
C CYS A 46 -20.40 22.90 -1.71
N GLY A 47 -20.96 21.93 -2.45
CA GLY A 47 -21.81 22.13 -3.63
C GLY A 47 -21.05 22.23 -4.96
N SER A 48 -19.71 22.29 -4.95
CA SER A 48 -18.90 22.34 -6.17
C SER A 48 -18.81 20.98 -6.86
N PRO A 49 -18.80 20.92 -8.21
CA PRO A 49 -18.49 19.71 -8.94
C PRO A 49 -17.02 19.31 -8.66
N THR A 50 -16.76 18.01 -8.65
CA THR A 50 -15.42 17.45 -8.46
C THR A 50 -14.90 16.87 -9.77
N ARG A 51 -13.58 16.80 -9.93
CA ARG A 51 -12.96 16.14 -11.07
C ARG A 51 -12.38 14.78 -10.69
N PRO A 52 -12.50 13.74 -11.54
CA PRO A 52 -11.87 12.46 -11.29
C PRO A 52 -10.35 12.60 -11.21
N VAL A 53 -9.73 11.89 -10.27
CA VAL A 53 -8.26 11.77 -10.18
C VAL A 53 -7.81 10.53 -10.97
N ALA A 54 -7.00 10.75 -11.98
CA ALA A 54 -6.52 9.69 -12.88
C ALA A 54 -5.37 8.89 -12.23
N VAL A 55 -5.70 8.02 -11.28
CA VAL A 55 -4.76 7.08 -10.65
C VAL A 55 -4.72 5.75 -11.39
N THR A 56 -3.62 5.03 -11.25
CA THR A 56 -3.50 3.67 -11.78
C THR A 56 -4.39 2.70 -10.98
N PRO A 57 -5.16 1.80 -11.62
CA PRO A 57 -5.91 0.77 -10.91
C PRO A 57 -5.01 -0.10 -10.01
N PRO A 58 -5.52 -0.57 -8.86
CA PRO A 58 -6.92 -0.60 -8.43
C PRO A 58 -7.50 0.73 -7.91
N GLY A 59 -6.68 1.75 -7.67
CA GLY A 59 -7.17 3.06 -7.23
C GLY A 59 -7.64 3.10 -5.76
N ASP A 60 -7.12 2.21 -4.92
CA ASP A 60 -7.42 2.14 -3.48
C ASP A 60 -6.49 3.07 -2.68
N ALA A 61 -6.54 4.37 -2.99
CA ALA A 61 -5.68 5.37 -2.40
C ALA A 61 -5.92 5.54 -0.88
N ARG A 62 -4.85 5.89 -0.17
CA ARG A 62 -4.85 6.18 1.27
C ARG A 62 -4.20 7.54 1.57
N PRO A 63 -4.43 8.12 2.76
CA PRO A 63 -3.64 9.24 3.25
C PRO A 63 -2.13 8.92 3.24
N ALA A 64 -1.31 9.90 2.90
CA ALA A 64 0.10 9.89 3.24
C ALA A 64 0.25 10.37 4.69
N PHE A 65 0.85 9.52 5.53
CA PHE A 65 1.11 9.83 6.93
C PHE A 65 2.48 10.51 7.12
N PRO A 66 2.80 11.05 8.31
CA PRO A 66 4.03 11.82 8.52
C PRO A 66 5.31 11.13 8.02
N ASP A 67 5.55 9.87 8.39
CA ASP A 67 6.77 9.15 7.97
C ASP A 67 6.75 8.81 6.47
N ASP A 68 5.57 8.67 5.84
CA ASP A 68 5.47 8.57 4.37
C ASP A 68 5.95 9.87 3.71
N ILE A 69 5.46 11.02 4.20
CA ILE A 69 5.81 12.35 3.67
C ILE A 69 7.29 12.61 3.85
N GLU A 70 7.83 12.34 5.03
CA GLU A 70 9.26 12.51 5.32
C GLU A 70 10.11 11.63 4.38
N ARG A 71 9.78 10.37 4.23
CA ARG A 71 10.48 9.44 3.34
C ARG A 71 10.44 9.90 1.89
N ILE A 72 9.26 10.29 1.38
CA ILE A 72 9.11 10.79 0.01
C ILE A 72 9.94 12.05 -0.19
N ASN A 73 9.85 13.02 0.73
CA ASN A 73 10.60 14.27 0.66
C ASN A 73 12.11 14.03 0.70
N ARG A 74 12.59 13.09 1.53
CA ARG A 74 14.00 12.69 1.56
C ARG A 74 14.42 12.09 0.21
N ILE A 75 13.67 11.12 -0.34
CA ILE A 75 13.97 10.51 -1.62
C ILE A 75 14.06 11.54 -2.75
N PHE A 76 13.10 12.46 -2.83
CA PHE A 76 13.11 13.52 -3.84
C PHE A 76 14.22 14.54 -3.62
N SER A 77 14.50 14.92 -2.37
CA SER A 77 15.60 15.83 -2.04
C SER A 77 16.97 15.24 -2.36
N ASP A 78 17.19 13.97 -2.04
CA ASP A 78 18.46 13.28 -2.32
C ASP A 78 18.70 13.16 -3.83
N HIS A 79 17.65 12.94 -4.60
CA HIS A 79 17.76 12.76 -6.05
C HIS A 79 17.74 14.09 -6.81
N PHE A 80 16.76 14.97 -6.52
CA PHE A 80 16.53 16.21 -7.30
C PHE A 80 16.95 17.48 -6.59
N GLY A 81 17.37 17.40 -5.31
CA GLY A 81 17.82 18.54 -4.52
C GLY A 81 16.69 19.41 -3.97
N ALA A 82 15.43 18.92 -3.96
CA ALA A 82 14.28 19.62 -3.39
C ALA A 82 13.20 18.61 -2.95
N PRO A 83 12.47 18.88 -1.85
CA PRO A 83 11.33 18.07 -1.43
C PRO A 83 10.16 18.23 -2.39
N LEU A 84 9.27 17.20 -2.43
CA LEU A 84 8.11 17.18 -3.31
C LEU A 84 6.83 17.67 -2.63
N ILE A 85 6.58 17.21 -1.39
CA ILE A 85 5.31 17.45 -0.68
C ILE A 85 5.49 18.64 0.25
N PRO A 86 4.84 19.80 -0.03
CA PRO A 86 4.91 20.94 0.87
C PRO A 86 4.06 20.71 2.13
N GLU A 87 4.40 21.43 3.20
CA GLU A 87 3.59 21.48 4.41
C GLU A 87 2.18 22.03 4.12
N GLY A 88 1.18 21.57 4.87
CA GLY A 88 -0.21 22.03 4.73
C GLY A 88 -0.97 21.46 3.54
N HIS A 89 -0.36 20.60 2.72
CA HIS A 89 -1.02 19.99 1.56
C HIS A 89 -1.49 18.56 1.83
N ILE A 90 -2.70 18.25 1.39
CA ILE A 90 -3.22 16.88 1.43
C ILE A 90 -2.48 16.03 0.38
N ALA A 91 -1.80 15.00 0.84
CA ALA A 91 -1.13 14.01 0.00
C ALA A 91 -1.78 12.64 0.14
N LEU A 92 -1.97 11.96 -1.01
CA LEU A 92 -2.45 10.57 -1.03
C LEU A 92 -1.42 9.67 -1.69
N LEU A 93 -1.43 8.41 -1.26
CA LEU A 93 -0.64 7.34 -1.85
C LEU A 93 -1.56 6.29 -2.45
N ASN A 94 -1.33 5.99 -3.72
CA ASN A 94 -2.03 4.93 -4.45
C ASN A 94 -1.04 3.82 -4.78
N LYS A 95 -1.15 2.69 -4.07
CA LYS A 95 -0.31 1.52 -4.33
C LYS A 95 -0.70 0.90 -5.67
N VAL A 96 0.29 0.68 -6.53
CA VAL A 96 0.10 0.14 -7.87
C VAL A 96 0.84 -1.18 -8.05
N PRO A 97 0.38 -2.06 -8.96
CA PRO A 97 1.08 -3.30 -9.27
C PRO A 97 2.50 -3.03 -9.79
N ALA A 98 3.49 -3.62 -9.13
CA ALA A 98 4.91 -3.55 -9.47
C ALA A 98 5.64 -4.82 -8.99
N ALA A 99 6.92 -4.95 -9.29
CA ALA A 99 7.74 -6.08 -8.83
C ALA A 99 7.88 -6.12 -7.30
N ASP A 100 7.90 -4.93 -6.66
CA ASP A 100 7.79 -4.72 -5.22
C ASP A 100 6.93 -3.48 -4.98
N ARG A 101 7.02 -2.82 -3.84
CA ARG A 101 6.18 -1.67 -3.52
C ARG A 101 6.43 -0.48 -4.45
N MET A 102 5.36 0.03 -5.03
CA MET A 102 5.33 1.27 -5.79
C MET A 102 4.07 2.06 -5.42
N ASP A 103 4.25 3.29 -4.97
CA ASP A 103 3.17 4.19 -4.57
C ASP A 103 3.15 5.41 -5.49
N GLU A 104 2.06 5.65 -6.23
CA GLU A 104 1.78 6.93 -6.88
C GLU A 104 1.46 7.98 -5.82
N ILE A 105 1.96 9.20 -6.02
CA ILE A 105 1.78 10.34 -5.12
C ILE A 105 0.78 11.29 -5.77
N VAL A 106 -0.32 11.55 -5.07
CA VAL A 106 -1.38 12.48 -5.52
C VAL A 106 -1.33 13.76 -4.68
N LEU A 107 -1.16 14.90 -5.35
CA LEU A 107 -1.23 16.24 -4.77
C LEU A 107 -2.12 17.12 -5.68
N GLY A 108 -2.96 17.97 -5.07
CA GLY A 108 -3.82 18.90 -5.82
C GLY A 108 -4.68 18.21 -6.88
N GLY A 109 -5.09 16.95 -6.62
CA GLY A 109 -5.93 16.16 -7.51
C GLY A 109 -5.24 15.64 -8.77
N ALA A 110 -3.91 15.57 -8.79
CA ALA A 110 -3.14 14.98 -9.88
C ALA A 110 -2.05 14.03 -9.34
N VAL A 111 -1.71 13.02 -10.11
CA VAL A 111 -0.52 12.19 -9.84
C VAL A 111 0.71 13.00 -10.19
N VAL A 112 1.45 13.44 -9.19
CA VAL A 112 2.66 14.27 -9.37
C VAL A 112 3.94 13.44 -9.52
N GLY A 113 3.89 12.18 -9.15
CA GLY A 113 5.01 11.26 -9.25
C GLY A 113 4.69 9.93 -8.59
N ALA A 114 5.71 9.12 -8.43
CA ALA A 114 5.66 7.90 -7.63
C ALA A 114 7.00 7.66 -6.94
N VAL A 115 7.00 6.80 -5.94
CA VAL A 115 8.21 6.17 -5.39
C VAL A 115 8.10 4.66 -5.58
N ARG A 116 9.19 4.02 -5.98
CA ARG A 116 9.26 2.56 -6.05
C ARG A 116 10.46 2.03 -5.30
N TYR A 117 10.30 0.86 -4.71
CA TYR A 117 11.40 0.15 -4.09
C TYR A 117 12.09 -0.76 -5.13
N LEU A 118 13.41 -0.76 -5.12
CA LEU A 118 14.27 -1.59 -5.95
C LEU A 118 14.93 -2.66 -5.05
N PRO A 119 14.39 -3.89 -4.99
CA PRO A 119 14.89 -4.91 -4.07
C PRO A 119 16.36 -5.25 -4.27
N GLY A 120 16.81 -5.39 -5.53
CA GLY A 120 18.21 -5.70 -5.85
C GLY A 120 19.21 -4.61 -5.43
N GLU A 121 18.76 -3.37 -5.29
CA GLU A 121 19.58 -2.22 -4.89
C GLU A 121 19.26 -1.78 -3.45
N ARG A 122 18.24 -2.36 -2.81
CA ARG A 122 17.74 -2.05 -1.46
C ARG A 122 17.50 -0.56 -1.24
N ARG A 123 16.99 0.13 -2.25
CA ARG A 123 16.74 1.57 -2.20
C ARG A 123 15.41 1.94 -2.86
N TRP A 124 14.94 3.10 -2.49
CA TRP A 124 13.82 3.75 -3.14
C TRP A 124 14.29 4.61 -4.31
N GLU A 125 13.49 4.63 -5.38
CA GLU A 125 13.71 5.47 -6.57
C GLU A 125 12.51 6.41 -6.76
N PRO A 126 12.75 7.72 -6.94
CA PRO A 126 11.69 8.66 -7.30
C PRO A 126 11.37 8.59 -8.78
N LEU A 127 10.09 8.63 -9.12
CA LEU A 127 9.59 8.63 -10.48
C LEU A 127 8.73 9.90 -10.70
N PRO A 128 9.34 11.05 -11.02
CA PRO A 128 8.58 12.30 -11.14
C PRO A 128 7.65 12.27 -12.34
N ARG A 129 6.57 13.07 -12.25
CA ARG A 129 5.79 13.51 -13.38
C ARG A 129 5.99 15.00 -13.61
N ARG A 130 5.66 15.51 -14.80
CA ARG A 130 5.76 16.96 -15.08
C ARG A 130 4.99 17.79 -14.06
N ALA A 131 3.85 17.27 -13.58
CA ALA A 131 3.03 17.85 -12.53
C ALA A 131 3.76 18.15 -11.21
N ALA A 132 4.86 17.43 -10.91
CA ALA A 132 5.70 17.71 -9.73
C ALA A 132 6.27 19.13 -9.72
N ALA A 133 6.49 19.72 -10.89
CA ALA A 133 7.01 21.08 -11.01
C ALA A 133 6.09 22.18 -10.46
N ALA A 134 4.82 21.85 -10.18
CA ALA A 134 3.92 22.76 -9.46
C ALA A 134 4.29 22.91 -7.96
N TYR A 135 5.00 21.90 -7.41
CA TYR A 135 5.30 21.81 -5.99
C TYR A 135 6.79 21.93 -5.66
N MET A 136 7.66 21.56 -6.59
CA MET A 136 9.11 21.56 -6.35
C MET A 136 9.89 22.25 -7.46
N ARG A 137 11.11 22.71 -7.12
CA ARG A 137 12.08 23.23 -8.10
C ARG A 137 13.34 22.37 -8.02
N PRO A 138 13.57 21.48 -9.00
CA PRO A 138 14.75 20.63 -8.98
C PRO A 138 16.02 21.46 -9.11
N THR A 139 17.02 21.15 -8.31
CA THR A 139 18.36 21.77 -8.38
C THR A 139 19.41 20.81 -8.92
N ARG A 140 19.08 19.51 -8.99
CA ARG A 140 19.93 18.44 -9.52
C ARG A 140 19.18 17.65 -10.59
N ARG A 141 19.91 16.87 -11.36
CA ARG A 141 19.41 15.97 -12.43
C ARG A 141 18.46 16.70 -13.38
N ARG A 142 18.93 17.84 -13.86
CA ARG A 142 18.24 18.69 -14.83
C ARG A 142 18.90 18.61 -16.18
N VAL A 143 18.09 18.63 -17.23
CA VAL A 143 18.53 18.79 -18.61
C VAL A 143 17.84 20.01 -19.18
N VAL A 144 18.59 21.02 -19.59
CA VAL A 144 18.07 22.26 -20.18
C VAL A 144 18.19 22.15 -21.69
N VAL A 145 17.11 22.44 -22.40
CA VAL A 145 17.04 22.35 -23.86
C VAL A 145 16.77 23.71 -24.50
N ASP A 146 17.12 23.84 -25.77
CA ASP A 146 16.85 25.04 -26.57
C ASP A 146 15.36 25.19 -26.89
N ASP A 147 14.96 26.43 -27.27
CA ASP A 147 13.57 26.75 -27.56
C ASP A 147 13.00 25.99 -28.78
N GLY A 148 13.84 25.56 -29.71
CA GLY A 148 13.44 24.76 -30.86
C GLY A 148 12.98 23.36 -30.48
N ALA A 149 13.53 22.78 -29.43
CA ALA A 149 13.16 21.46 -28.93
C ALA A 149 11.87 21.47 -28.04
N VAL A 150 11.51 22.63 -27.49
CA VAL A 150 10.42 22.74 -26.50
C VAL A 150 9.06 22.22 -27.01
N PRO A 151 8.54 22.58 -28.19
CA PRO A 151 7.23 22.12 -28.64
C PRO A 151 7.15 20.60 -28.75
N SER A 152 8.14 19.99 -29.42
CA SER A 152 8.17 18.54 -29.63
C SER A 152 8.21 17.76 -28.31
N ILE A 153 8.99 18.24 -27.34
CA ILE A 153 9.12 17.57 -26.02
C ILE A 153 7.86 17.78 -25.19
N ARG A 154 7.36 19.00 -25.09
CA ARG A 154 6.25 19.36 -24.23
C ARG A 154 4.91 18.82 -24.75
N ASP A 155 4.65 18.96 -26.04
CA ASP A 155 3.32 18.71 -26.61
C ASP A 155 3.22 17.30 -27.24
N GLU A 156 4.33 16.77 -27.81
CA GLU A 156 4.35 15.46 -28.45
C GLU A 156 5.04 14.37 -27.60
N GLY A 157 5.76 14.75 -26.53
CA GLY A 157 6.52 13.81 -25.70
C GLY A 157 7.75 13.23 -26.41
N ALA A 158 8.31 13.98 -27.35
CA ALA A 158 9.51 13.59 -28.07
C ALA A 158 10.72 13.44 -27.13
N SER A 159 11.62 12.51 -27.43
CA SER A 159 12.86 12.32 -26.66
C SER A 159 13.81 13.51 -26.85
N VAL A 160 14.59 13.83 -25.80
CA VAL A 160 15.64 14.86 -25.88
C VAL A 160 16.81 14.31 -26.68
N LEU A 161 17.17 15.02 -27.75
CA LEU A 161 18.31 14.71 -28.61
C LEU A 161 19.52 15.56 -28.22
N ALA A 162 20.73 15.03 -28.42
CA ALA A 162 21.98 15.71 -28.09
C ALA A 162 22.08 17.15 -28.64
N PRO A 163 21.75 17.42 -29.94
CA PRO A 163 21.87 18.76 -30.52
C PRO A 163 20.98 19.83 -29.86
N GLY A 164 19.86 19.41 -29.20
CA GLY A 164 18.92 20.32 -28.55
C GLY A 164 19.28 20.63 -27.10
N ILE A 165 20.40 20.13 -26.56
CA ILE A 165 20.79 20.33 -25.17
C ILE A 165 21.64 21.59 -25.02
N ILE A 166 21.19 22.53 -24.17
CA ILE A 166 21.97 23.68 -23.72
C ILE A 166 22.91 23.27 -22.57
N SER A 167 22.37 22.53 -21.60
CA SER A 167 23.15 22.04 -20.46
C SER A 167 22.53 20.80 -19.83
N ILE A 168 23.39 19.97 -19.24
CA ILE A 168 23.01 18.80 -18.45
C ILE A 168 23.75 18.84 -17.11
N ASP A 169 23.04 18.51 -16.03
CA ASP A 169 23.64 18.43 -14.71
C ASP A 169 24.72 17.35 -14.68
N PRO A 170 25.95 17.67 -14.21
CA PRO A 170 27.05 16.69 -14.17
C PRO A 170 26.76 15.43 -13.34
N ALA A 171 25.80 15.48 -12.40
CA ALA A 171 25.40 14.35 -11.58
C ALA A 171 24.48 13.34 -12.30
N VAL A 172 24.07 13.61 -13.56
CA VAL A 172 23.22 12.70 -14.32
C VAL A 172 24.02 11.47 -14.73
N ALA A 173 23.54 10.29 -14.30
CA ALA A 173 24.00 8.99 -14.72
C ALA A 173 23.02 8.35 -15.71
N ALA A 174 23.49 7.37 -16.48
CA ALA A 174 22.61 6.57 -17.33
C ALA A 174 21.59 5.81 -16.46
N GLY A 175 20.31 5.90 -16.82
CA GLY A 175 19.22 5.32 -16.05
C GLY A 175 18.55 6.26 -15.04
N ASP A 176 19.14 7.42 -14.74
CA ASP A 176 18.54 8.40 -13.83
C ASP A 176 17.25 9.01 -14.37
N GLU A 177 16.34 9.29 -13.46
CA GLU A 177 15.19 10.15 -13.71
C GLU A 177 15.65 11.62 -13.72
N VAL A 178 15.18 12.39 -14.71
CA VAL A 178 15.58 13.78 -14.88
C VAL A 178 14.39 14.68 -15.18
N PHE A 179 14.48 15.94 -14.75
CA PHE A 179 13.61 17.03 -15.20
C PHE A 179 14.18 17.66 -16.46
N ILE A 180 13.30 17.91 -17.45
CA ILE A 180 13.62 18.58 -18.70
C ILE A 180 13.08 20.00 -18.61
N LEU A 181 13.96 20.97 -18.70
CA LEU A 181 13.65 22.39 -18.59
C LEU A 181 13.92 23.11 -19.91
N SER A 182 13.12 24.12 -20.20
CA SER A 182 13.42 25.10 -21.27
C SER A 182 14.53 26.06 -20.83
N ALA A 183 15.03 26.88 -21.74
CA ALA A 183 16.09 27.87 -21.48
C ALA A 183 15.71 28.88 -20.38
N ASN A 184 14.42 29.20 -20.22
CA ASN A 184 13.89 30.08 -19.17
C ASN A 184 13.60 29.36 -17.84
N GLY A 185 13.92 28.06 -17.72
CA GLY A 185 13.74 27.27 -16.49
C GLY A 185 12.34 26.70 -16.29
N GLU A 186 11.44 26.79 -17.26
CA GLU A 186 10.14 26.12 -17.22
C GLU A 186 10.31 24.61 -17.35
N CYS A 187 9.63 23.83 -16.52
CA CYS A 187 9.58 22.38 -16.66
C CYS A 187 8.67 21.99 -17.83
N ILE A 188 9.25 21.47 -18.88
CA ILE A 188 8.53 21.04 -20.09
C ILE A 188 8.31 19.53 -20.15
N GLY A 189 9.01 18.78 -19.29
CA GLY A 189 8.87 17.33 -19.22
C GLY A 189 9.72 16.68 -18.16
N VAL A 190 9.58 15.37 -18.06
CA VAL A 190 10.41 14.46 -17.26
C VAL A 190 10.78 13.25 -18.10
N GLY A 191 11.86 12.58 -17.77
CA GLY A 191 12.26 11.39 -18.52
C GLY A 191 13.41 10.63 -17.86
N ARG A 192 13.86 9.58 -18.53
CA ARG A 192 14.98 8.76 -18.09
C ARG A 192 16.20 9.00 -18.98
N ALA A 193 17.33 9.33 -18.38
CA ALA A 193 18.60 9.49 -19.07
C ALA A 193 19.05 8.15 -19.70
N LYS A 194 19.45 8.18 -20.97
CA LYS A 194 19.97 7.01 -21.68
C LYS A 194 21.49 6.90 -21.56
N VAL A 195 22.13 8.03 -21.33
CA VAL A 195 23.58 8.16 -21.17
C VAL A 195 23.86 9.09 -20.00
N ASP A 196 25.07 9.03 -19.45
CA ASP A 196 25.52 9.98 -18.43
C ASP A 196 25.85 11.37 -19.03
N ALA A 197 26.05 12.35 -18.14
CA ALA A 197 26.31 13.74 -18.55
C ALA A 197 27.58 13.89 -19.40
N ALA A 198 28.65 13.16 -19.10
CA ALA A 198 29.91 13.23 -19.84
C ALA A 198 29.74 12.72 -21.26
N THR A 199 29.09 11.57 -21.43
CA THR A 199 28.75 10.99 -22.73
C THR A 199 27.83 11.93 -23.51
N ALA A 200 26.80 12.48 -22.90
CA ALA A 200 25.86 13.43 -23.52
C ALA A 200 26.59 14.66 -24.07
N GLY A 201 27.56 15.21 -23.31
CA GLY A 201 28.37 16.35 -23.74
C GLY A 201 29.30 16.10 -24.91
N ALA A 202 29.64 14.83 -25.17
CA ALA A 202 30.49 14.42 -26.30
C ALA A 202 29.67 13.98 -27.54
N MET A 203 28.34 13.86 -27.45
CA MET A 203 27.47 13.38 -28.53
C MET A 203 27.09 14.49 -29.49
N GLU A 204 27.35 14.30 -30.77
CA GLU A 204 26.84 15.18 -31.85
C GLU A 204 25.38 14.87 -32.21
N ARG A 205 24.92 13.65 -32.00
CA ARG A 205 23.55 13.16 -32.33
C ARG A 205 23.18 11.96 -31.52
N GLY A 206 21.87 11.75 -31.33
CA GLY A 206 21.32 10.61 -30.62
C GLY A 206 20.43 11.02 -29.45
N VAL A 207 19.77 10.04 -28.86
CA VAL A 207 18.83 10.23 -27.73
C VAL A 207 19.61 10.29 -26.42
N VAL A 208 19.50 11.40 -25.70
CA VAL A 208 20.07 11.60 -24.35
C VAL A 208 19.04 11.30 -23.27
N VAL A 209 17.80 11.78 -23.43
CA VAL A 209 16.72 11.49 -22.48
C VAL A 209 15.51 10.93 -23.22
N ARG A 210 15.01 9.79 -22.73
CA ARG A 210 13.72 9.27 -23.17
C ARG A 210 12.61 9.92 -22.33
N THR A 211 11.89 10.86 -22.94
CA THR A 211 10.79 11.60 -22.32
C THR A 211 9.61 10.69 -22.01
N ARG A 212 8.95 10.88 -20.87
CA ARG A 212 7.66 10.29 -20.59
C ARG A 212 6.54 11.13 -21.21
N LYS A 213 5.44 10.48 -21.56
CA LYS A 213 4.26 11.20 -22.06
C LYS A 213 3.71 12.13 -20.96
N ASN A 214 3.55 13.40 -21.31
CA ASN A 214 3.04 14.46 -20.43
C ASN A 214 1.51 14.60 -20.57
N LEU A 215 0.77 13.53 -20.29
CA LEU A 215 -0.71 13.51 -20.39
C LEU A 215 -1.41 13.80 -19.06
N ASP A 216 -0.69 14.31 -18.09
CA ASP A 216 -1.19 14.45 -16.73
C ASP A 216 -2.07 15.70 -16.59
N ALA A 217 -3.17 15.55 -15.83
CA ALA A 217 -3.96 16.69 -15.38
C ALA A 217 -3.06 17.66 -14.57
N ALA A 218 -3.25 18.95 -14.77
CA ALA A 218 -2.53 19.94 -13.97
C ALA A 218 -3.03 19.91 -12.52
N PRO A 219 -2.13 19.85 -11.52
CA PRO A 219 -2.55 19.98 -10.13
C PRO A 219 -2.97 21.42 -9.85
N LEU A 220 -3.91 21.57 -8.92
CA LEU A 220 -4.26 22.86 -8.33
C LEU A 220 -3.79 22.89 -6.88
N PRO A 221 -2.62 23.49 -6.59
CA PRO A 221 -2.09 23.58 -5.24
C PRO A 221 -3.03 24.38 -4.33
N GLY A 222 -3.20 23.93 -3.11
CA GLY A 222 -3.95 24.59 -2.06
C GLY A 222 -3.82 23.85 -0.75
N GLU A 223 -3.89 24.58 0.35
CA GLU A 223 -3.80 24.03 1.69
C GLU A 223 -5.17 23.57 2.17
N ALA A 224 -5.19 22.45 2.88
CA ALA A 224 -6.39 21.90 3.53
C ALA A 224 -5.97 20.92 4.62
N THR A 225 -6.92 20.60 5.51
CA THR A 225 -6.75 19.64 6.60
C THR A 225 -7.53 18.35 6.36
N TRP A 226 -7.26 17.32 7.14
CA TRP A 226 -8.07 16.10 7.13
C TRP A 226 -9.49 16.33 7.66
N GLU A 227 -9.69 17.30 8.56
CA GLU A 227 -11.00 17.74 9.01
C GLU A 227 -11.81 18.40 7.86
N ASP A 228 -11.14 19.20 7.01
CA ASP A 228 -11.78 19.75 5.79
C ASP A 228 -12.17 18.62 4.84
N THR A 229 -11.31 17.62 4.70
CA THR A 229 -11.57 16.44 3.87
C THR A 229 -12.77 15.63 4.40
N VAL A 230 -12.87 15.42 5.70
CA VAL A 230 -14.02 14.75 6.33
C VAL A 230 -15.30 15.53 6.05
N ARG A 231 -15.31 16.86 6.28
CA ARG A 231 -16.50 17.72 6.00
C ARG A 231 -16.92 17.67 4.53
N ALA A 232 -15.95 17.66 3.62
CA ALA A 232 -16.21 17.58 2.18
C ALA A 232 -16.87 16.27 1.74
N ASN A 233 -16.72 15.20 2.53
CA ASN A 233 -17.22 13.86 2.25
C ASN A 233 -18.39 13.43 3.14
N GLU A 234 -18.90 14.30 4.04
CA GLU A 234 -19.91 13.91 5.03
C GLU A 234 -21.15 13.23 4.41
N PRO A 235 -21.74 13.69 3.30
CA PRO A 235 -22.91 13.02 2.71
C PRO A 235 -22.59 11.59 2.26
N VAL A 236 -21.44 11.37 1.61
CA VAL A 236 -21.01 10.05 1.13
C VAL A 236 -20.74 9.10 2.32
N LEU A 237 -20.05 9.61 3.34
CA LEU A 237 -19.76 8.82 4.54
C LEU A 237 -21.04 8.41 5.26
N ALA A 238 -22.03 9.29 5.37
CA ALA A 238 -23.33 8.99 5.96
C ALA A 238 -24.10 7.90 5.20
N ASP A 239 -24.08 7.95 3.86
CA ASP A 239 -24.74 6.96 3.00
C ASP A 239 -24.10 5.57 3.15
N TYR A 240 -22.74 5.51 3.10
CA TYR A 240 -22.00 4.26 3.26
C TYR A 240 -22.14 3.68 4.67
N GLU A 241 -22.13 4.52 5.71
CA GLU A 241 -22.39 4.12 7.08
C GLU A 241 -23.79 3.53 7.23
N ALA A 242 -24.82 4.25 6.78
CA ALA A 242 -26.22 3.80 6.86
C ALA A 242 -26.43 2.46 6.13
N ALA A 243 -25.82 2.28 4.96
CA ALA A 243 -25.89 1.02 4.22
C ALA A 243 -25.18 -0.13 4.95
N SER A 244 -24.05 0.14 5.59
CA SER A 244 -23.31 -0.86 6.37
C SER A 244 -24.04 -1.23 7.67
N ILE A 245 -24.65 -0.28 8.36
CA ILE A 245 -25.47 -0.51 9.56
C ILE A 245 -26.69 -1.39 9.22
N ARG A 246 -27.41 -1.08 8.13
CA ARG A 246 -28.53 -1.93 7.66
C ARG A 246 -28.07 -3.36 7.41
N PHE A 247 -26.96 -3.53 6.69
CA PHE A 247 -26.41 -4.86 6.42
C PHE A 247 -26.05 -5.64 7.70
N VAL A 248 -25.44 -4.99 8.71
CA VAL A 248 -25.11 -5.66 9.98
C VAL A 248 -26.36 -6.15 10.68
N ARG A 249 -27.43 -5.34 10.73
CA ARG A 249 -28.72 -5.73 11.34
C ARG A 249 -29.36 -6.89 10.60
N GLU A 250 -29.45 -6.83 9.29
CA GLU A 250 -29.97 -7.90 8.44
C GLU A 250 -29.17 -9.20 8.61
N ALA A 251 -27.82 -9.10 8.63
CA ALA A 251 -26.97 -10.27 8.84
C ALA A 251 -27.16 -10.90 10.21
N ALA A 252 -27.33 -10.09 11.26
CA ALA A 252 -27.58 -10.58 12.61
C ALA A 252 -28.97 -11.23 12.74
N GLU A 253 -30.00 -10.67 12.11
CA GLU A 253 -31.36 -11.25 12.09
C GLU A 253 -31.42 -12.59 11.34
N GLN A 254 -30.66 -12.72 10.24
CA GLN A 254 -30.64 -13.93 9.41
C GLN A 254 -29.74 -15.04 9.97
N ASN A 255 -28.85 -14.74 10.91
CA ASN A 255 -27.91 -15.69 11.49
C ASN A 255 -28.01 -15.66 13.02
N PRO A 256 -28.76 -16.59 13.63
CA PRO A 256 -29.04 -16.58 15.07
C PRO A 256 -27.87 -17.08 15.93
N HIS A 257 -26.63 -16.88 15.48
CA HIS A 257 -25.43 -17.18 16.23
C HIS A 257 -24.95 -15.94 17.02
N THR A 258 -24.15 -16.15 18.05
CA THR A 258 -23.58 -15.05 18.83
C THR A 258 -22.79 -14.09 17.92
N PRO A 259 -23.14 -12.79 17.83
CA PRO A 259 -22.41 -11.84 17.03
C PRO A 259 -21.05 -11.52 17.69
N THR A 260 -20.00 -11.49 16.90
CA THR A 260 -18.61 -11.17 17.30
C THR A 260 -17.96 -10.26 16.27
N ILE A 261 -16.85 -9.64 16.62
CA ILE A 261 -16.03 -8.87 15.69
C ILE A 261 -14.60 -9.43 15.61
N SER A 262 -14.15 -9.82 14.40
CA SER A 262 -12.75 -10.16 14.20
C SER A 262 -11.92 -8.87 14.12
N TYR A 263 -11.23 -8.53 15.21
CA TYR A 263 -10.42 -7.31 15.31
C TYR A 263 -8.94 -7.65 15.30
N SER A 264 -8.20 -7.11 14.34
CA SER A 264 -6.78 -7.40 14.13
C SER A 264 -5.85 -6.21 14.43
N GLY A 265 -6.36 -5.14 15.03
CA GLY A 265 -5.62 -3.88 15.19
C GLY A 265 -5.46 -3.08 13.90
N GLY A 266 -6.03 -3.53 12.79
CA GLY A 266 -5.97 -2.85 11.49
C GLY A 266 -7.14 -1.89 11.25
N LYS A 267 -6.95 -0.91 10.36
CA LYS A 267 -7.95 0.12 10.02
C LYS A 267 -9.29 -0.44 9.56
N ASP A 268 -9.27 -1.50 8.76
CA ASP A 268 -10.48 -2.09 8.18
C ASP A 268 -11.33 -2.79 9.26
N SER A 269 -10.68 -3.51 10.17
CA SER A 269 -11.36 -4.11 11.33
C SER A 269 -11.85 -3.04 12.32
N LEU A 270 -11.14 -1.92 12.48
CA LEU A 270 -11.58 -0.79 13.30
C LEU A 270 -12.84 -0.14 12.73
N ALA A 271 -12.88 0.19 11.44
CA ALA A 271 -14.08 0.73 10.80
C ALA A 271 -15.27 -0.24 10.92
N THR A 272 -15.03 -1.54 10.75
CA THR A 272 -16.05 -2.57 10.93
C THR A 272 -16.58 -2.61 12.36
N LEU A 273 -15.69 -2.55 13.36
CA LEU A 273 -16.05 -2.49 14.78
C LEU A 273 -16.98 -1.30 15.07
N LEU A 274 -16.63 -0.11 14.59
CA LEU A 274 -17.46 1.09 14.79
C LEU A 274 -18.85 0.96 14.17
N ILE A 275 -18.95 0.37 12.97
CA ILE A 275 -20.24 0.09 12.31
C ILE A 275 -21.06 -0.91 13.11
N VAL A 276 -20.45 -2.00 13.61
CA VAL A 276 -21.13 -3.02 14.40
C VAL A 276 -21.65 -2.43 15.71
N LEU A 277 -20.85 -1.63 16.42
CA LEU A 277 -21.26 -0.94 17.64
C LEU A 277 -22.49 -0.05 17.41
N LYS A 278 -22.53 0.70 16.32
CA LYS A 278 -23.69 1.56 15.97
C LYS A 278 -24.92 0.75 15.53
N ALA A 279 -24.71 -0.42 14.96
CA ALA A 279 -25.81 -1.22 14.45
C ALA A 279 -26.52 -2.06 15.51
N ILE A 280 -25.77 -2.77 16.33
CA ILE A 280 -26.26 -3.79 17.28
C ILE A 280 -25.69 -3.66 18.71
N GLY A 281 -24.85 -2.67 18.99
CA GLY A 281 -24.22 -2.46 20.29
C GLY A 281 -22.94 -3.27 20.49
N ALA A 282 -22.55 -3.40 21.77
CA ALA A 282 -21.32 -4.09 22.16
C ALA A 282 -21.38 -5.59 21.84
N VAL A 283 -20.33 -6.09 21.21
CA VAL A 283 -20.12 -7.52 20.91
C VAL A 283 -18.69 -7.90 21.28
N PRO A 284 -18.40 -9.19 21.58
CA PRO A 284 -17.06 -9.66 21.88
C PRO A 284 -16.10 -9.44 20.71
N ILE A 285 -14.85 -9.07 21.02
CA ILE A 285 -13.73 -9.05 20.08
C ILE A 285 -13.14 -10.44 19.99
N LEU A 286 -12.98 -10.97 18.77
CA LEU A 286 -12.10 -12.09 18.46
C LEU A 286 -10.76 -11.53 17.98
N PHE A 287 -9.72 -11.68 18.79
CA PHE A 287 -8.35 -11.32 18.43
C PHE A 287 -7.53 -12.58 18.17
N SER A 288 -6.91 -12.66 17.01
CA SER A 288 -6.00 -13.76 16.67
C SER A 288 -4.58 -13.34 17.04
N ASP A 289 -4.12 -13.75 18.21
CA ASP A 289 -2.77 -13.53 18.73
C ASP A 289 -1.84 -14.64 18.21
N THR A 290 -1.06 -14.34 17.18
CA THR A 290 -0.11 -15.32 16.61
C THR A 290 1.24 -15.31 17.32
N GLY A 291 1.47 -14.38 18.27
CA GLY A 291 2.77 -14.10 18.87
C GLY A 291 3.75 -13.37 17.94
N LEU A 292 3.29 -12.95 16.77
CA LEU A 292 4.10 -12.29 15.72
C LEU A 292 3.57 -10.88 15.39
N GLU A 293 2.65 -10.37 16.16
CA GLU A 293 2.15 -9.02 16.06
C GLU A 293 3.17 -8.01 16.58
N PHE A 294 3.07 -6.77 16.10
CA PHE A 294 3.83 -5.65 16.65
C PHE A 294 3.33 -5.27 18.04
N PRO A 295 4.19 -4.73 18.93
CA PRO A 295 3.77 -4.22 20.23
C PRO A 295 2.59 -3.24 20.14
N GLU A 296 2.61 -2.33 19.16
CA GLU A 296 1.56 -1.34 18.93
C GLU A 296 0.22 -1.97 18.53
N THR A 297 0.22 -3.21 18.04
CA THR A 297 -1.02 -3.93 17.76
C THR A 297 -1.71 -4.36 19.05
N TYR A 298 -0.97 -4.88 20.03
CA TYR A 298 -1.50 -5.22 21.35
C TYR A 298 -2.01 -3.98 22.07
N GLU A 299 -1.21 -2.89 22.07
CA GLU A 299 -1.60 -1.61 22.66
C GLU A 299 -2.91 -1.08 22.04
N ASN A 300 -3.05 -1.17 20.73
CA ASN A 300 -4.24 -0.71 20.03
C ASN A 300 -5.47 -1.58 20.34
N VAL A 301 -5.32 -2.91 20.41
CA VAL A 301 -6.41 -3.82 20.80
C VAL A 301 -6.90 -3.48 22.20
N ASP A 302 -5.99 -3.29 23.17
CA ASP A 302 -6.31 -2.93 24.54
C ASP A 302 -6.96 -1.54 24.65
N GLU A 303 -6.46 -0.56 23.88
CA GLU A 303 -7.04 0.79 23.85
C GLU A 303 -8.47 0.78 23.32
N VAL A 304 -8.70 0.09 22.20
CA VAL A 304 -10.02 -0.04 21.57
C VAL A 304 -10.99 -0.78 22.49
N ALA A 305 -10.56 -1.90 23.06
CA ALA A 305 -11.39 -2.67 23.99
C ALA A 305 -11.81 -1.83 25.20
N ARG A 306 -10.87 -1.12 25.81
CA ARG A 306 -11.13 -0.23 26.96
C ARG A 306 -12.01 0.95 26.58
N ARG A 307 -11.78 1.60 25.44
CA ARG A 307 -12.54 2.78 25.00
C ARG A 307 -14.01 2.48 24.74
N TYR A 308 -14.29 1.30 24.19
CA TYR A 308 -15.64 0.89 23.82
C TYR A 308 -16.29 -0.12 24.80
N GLY A 309 -15.59 -0.48 25.88
CA GLY A 309 -16.09 -1.40 26.90
C GLY A 309 -16.33 -2.82 26.38
N LEU A 310 -15.42 -3.33 25.56
CA LEU A 310 -15.56 -4.62 24.89
C LEU A 310 -14.69 -5.70 25.54
N GLU A 311 -15.23 -6.90 25.61
CA GLU A 311 -14.49 -8.08 26.03
C GLU A 311 -13.64 -8.63 24.87
N VAL A 312 -12.39 -9.00 25.16
CA VAL A 312 -11.44 -9.55 24.18
C VAL A 312 -11.23 -11.03 24.42
N PHE A 313 -11.55 -11.83 23.41
CA PHE A 313 -11.23 -13.26 23.36
C PHE A 313 -10.03 -13.46 22.44
N SER A 314 -8.89 -13.81 23.02
CA SER A 314 -7.64 -14.03 22.28
C SER A 314 -7.48 -15.50 21.92
N ALA A 315 -7.47 -15.77 20.62
CA ALA A 315 -7.07 -17.06 20.07
C ALA A 315 -5.54 -17.06 19.95
N CYS A 316 -4.87 -17.80 20.84
CA CYS A 316 -3.42 -17.77 20.96
C CYS A 316 -2.82 -19.19 20.91
N ASP A 317 -1.74 -19.32 20.15
CA ASP A 317 -0.85 -20.51 20.17
C ASP A 317 0.57 -20.04 19.75
N LYS A 318 1.23 -19.33 20.69
CA LYS A 318 2.52 -18.65 20.39
C LYS A 318 3.68 -19.63 20.13
N GLU A 319 3.61 -20.81 20.71
CA GLU A 319 4.66 -21.82 20.57
C GLU A 319 4.55 -22.57 19.24
N ALA A 320 3.32 -22.81 18.77
CA ALA A 320 3.04 -23.57 17.56
C ALA A 320 3.73 -23.00 16.29
N PHE A 321 3.91 -21.68 16.22
CA PHE A 321 4.65 -21.07 15.10
C PHE A 321 6.10 -21.51 15.07
N TRP A 322 6.80 -21.41 16.21
CA TRP A 322 8.23 -21.71 16.27
C TRP A 322 8.52 -23.20 16.17
N GLU A 323 7.67 -24.05 16.73
CA GLU A 323 7.74 -25.51 16.57
C GLU A 323 7.60 -25.89 15.09
N THR A 324 6.56 -25.38 14.43
CA THR A 324 6.34 -25.63 13.00
C THR A 324 7.46 -25.06 12.13
N PHE A 325 8.04 -23.90 12.51
CA PHE A 325 9.16 -23.30 11.80
C PHE A 325 10.41 -24.20 11.84
N GLU A 326 10.74 -24.81 12.99
CA GLU A 326 11.91 -25.69 13.13
C GLU A 326 11.77 -26.98 12.28
N GLU A 327 10.54 -27.40 12.00
CA GLU A 327 10.23 -28.57 11.16
C GLU A 327 10.16 -28.22 9.66
N ASN A 328 9.39 -27.19 9.30
CA ASN A 328 8.99 -26.87 7.93
C ASN A 328 9.71 -25.67 7.32
N GLY A 329 10.49 -24.93 8.12
CA GLY A 329 11.13 -23.69 7.70
C GLY A 329 10.18 -22.50 7.68
N PRO A 330 10.64 -21.34 7.12
CA PRO A 330 9.83 -20.14 7.08
C PRO A 330 8.56 -20.33 6.23
N PRO A 331 7.45 -19.70 6.64
CA PRO A 331 6.26 -19.68 5.79
C PRO A 331 6.52 -18.88 4.51
N ALA A 332 5.85 -19.28 3.42
CA ALA A 332 5.99 -18.65 2.13
C ALA A 332 4.62 -18.14 1.60
N VAL A 333 4.63 -17.35 0.53
CA VAL A 333 3.39 -16.85 -0.12
C VAL A 333 2.58 -18.03 -0.65
N ASP A 334 3.27 -19.00 -1.23
CA ASP A 334 2.76 -20.25 -1.80
C ASP A 334 2.60 -21.39 -0.76
N ASN A 335 3.09 -21.21 0.47
CA ASN A 335 2.87 -22.14 1.58
C ASN A 335 2.64 -21.39 2.90
N ARG A 336 1.41 -20.95 3.12
CA ARG A 336 1.00 -20.13 4.27
C ARG A 336 0.56 -20.98 5.46
N TRP A 337 1.35 -22.02 5.81
CA TRP A 337 1.08 -22.88 6.97
C TRP A 337 0.87 -22.08 8.26
N CYS A 338 1.56 -20.94 8.41
CA CYS A 338 1.44 -20.04 9.57
C CYS A 338 0.00 -19.54 9.80
N CYS A 339 -0.74 -19.22 8.73
CA CYS A 339 -2.14 -18.78 8.87
C CYS A 339 -3.03 -19.91 9.40
N ARG A 340 -2.80 -21.15 8.97
CA ARG A 340 -3.56 -22.31 9.44
C ARG A 340 -3.28 -22.59 10.90
N VAL A 341 -1.99 -22.70 11.26
CA VAL A 341 -1.54 -23.08 12.59
C VAL A 341 -1.83 -22.00 13.63
N CYS A 342 -1.49 -20.74 13.33
CA CYS A 342 -1.54 -19.65 14.31
C CYS A 342 -2.83 -18.84 14.30
N LYS A 343 -3.69 -18.96 13.27
CA LYS A 343 -4.92 -18.18 13.17
C LYS A 343 -6.16 -19.06 13.10
N LEU A 344 -6.28 -19.87 12.05
CA LEU A 344 -7.53 -20.56 11.77
C LEU A 344 -7.86 -21.63 12.80
N HIS A 345 -6.91 -22.48 13.16
CA HIS A 345 -7.14 -23.52 14.18
C HIS A 345 -7.40 -22.94 15.58
N PRO A 346 -6.59 -22.00 16.12
CA PRO A 346 -6.89 -21.39 17.41
C PRO A 346 -8.22 -20.65 17.46
N VAL A 347 -8.57 -19.92 16.38
CA VAL A 347 -9.87 -19.23 16.29
C VAL A 347 -11.03 -20.23 16.28
N GLY A 348 -10.93 -21.33 15.52
CA GLY A 348 -11.96 -22.37 15.49
C GLY A 348 -12.19 -22.98 16.87
N ARG A 349 -11.13 -23.35 17.59
CA ARG A 349 -11.22 -23.86 18.97
C ARG A 349 -11.86 -22.85 19.92
N LEU A 350 -11.41 -21.60 19.87
CA LEU A 350 -11.96 -20.53 20.71
C LEU A 350 -13.47 -20.34 20.50
N ILE A 351 -13.94 -20.36 19.25
CA ILE A 351 -15.36 -20.22 18.92
C ILE A 351 -16.14 -21.42 19.45
N GLU A 352 -15.65 -22.64 19.24
CA GLU A 352 -16.30 -23.87 19.69
C GLU A 352 -16.45 -23.91 21.21
N GLU A 353 -15.41 -23.54 21.96
CA GLU A 353 -15.39 -23.53 23.42
C GLU A 353 -16.32 -22.48 24.04
N ASN A 354 -16.48 -21.31 23.42
CA ASN A 354 -17.24 -20.22 24.01
C ASN A 354 -18.67 -20.10 23.53
N TRP A 355 -18.94 -20.46 22.24
CA TRP A 355 -20.24 -20.20 21.61
C TRP A 355 -20.77 -21.37 20.77
N GLY A 356 -19.96 -22.42 20.53
CA GLY A 356 -20.25 -23.45 19.54
C GLY A 356 -20.14 -22.93 18.11
N GLU A 357 -20.95 -21.94 17.73
CA GLU A 357 -20.89 -21.19 16.46
C GLU A 357 -21.04 -19.69 16.72
N CYS A 358 -20.47 -18.86 15.84
CA CYS A 358 -20.61 -17.41 15.88
C CYS A 358 -20.88 -16.78 14.52
N LEU A 359 -21.49 -15.57 14.53
CA LEU A 359 -21.51 -14.66 13.40
C LEU A 359 -20.41 -13.62 13.60
N SER A 360 -19.31 -13.72 12.84
CA SER A 360 -18.20 -12.79 12.98
C SER A 360 -18.20 -11.73 11.88
N PHE A 361 -18.22 -10.47 12.29
CA PHE A 361 -18.05 -9.35 11.37
C PHE A 361 -16.58 -9.11 11.08
N ILE A 362 -16.21 -9.04 9.80
CA ILE A 362 -14.82 -9.01 9.33
C ILE A 362 -14.57 -7.78 8.45
N GLY A 363 -13.45 -7.10 8.70
CA GLY A 363 -13.01 -5.94 7.93
C GLY A 363 -12.42 -6.31 6.57
N GLN A 364 -13.21 -6.96 5.70
CA GLN A 364 -12.80 -7.34 4.35
C GLN A 364 -13.38 -6.40 3.31
N ARG A 365 -12.54 -5.95 2.36
CA ARG A 365 -12.93 -5.04 1.26
C ARG A 365 -12.62 -5.64 -0.11
N LYS A 366 -13.47 -5.37 -1.12
CA LYS A 366 -13.28 -5.85 -2.49
C LYS A 366 -12.00 -5.31 -3.15
N TYR A 367 -11.57 -4.09 -2.76
CA TYR A 367 -10.41 -3.41 -3.35
C TYR A 367 -9.05 -3.99 -2.92
N GLU A 368 -9.02 -4.98 -2.04
CA GLU A 368 -7.77 -5.58 -1.56
C GLU A 368 -7.22 -6.69 -2.48
N SER A 369 -8.09 -7.42 -3.20
CA SER A 369 -7.66 -8.46 -4.14
C SER A 369 -8.81 -8.92 -5.05
N VAL A 370 -8.45 -9.53 -6.19
CA VAL A 370 -9.42 -10.15 -7.13
C VAL A 370 -10.32 -11.16 -6.43
N ARG A 371 -9.76 -11.98 -5.55
CA ARG A 371 -10.52 -12.98 -4.79
C ARG A 371 -11.54 -12.31 -3.85
N ARG A 372 -11.13 -11.26 -3.09
CA ARG A 372 -12.04 -10.53 -2.20
C ARG A 372 -13.12 -9.77 -2.97
N MET A 373 -12.82 -9.30 -4.16
CA MET A 373 -13.80 -8.70 -5.06
C MET A 373 -14.91 -9.70 -5.45
N ARG A 374 -14.53 -10.97 -5.68
CA ARG A 374 -15.46 -12.04 -6.07
C ARG A 374 -16.14 -12.72 -4.89
N SER A 375 -15.72 -12.47 -3.65
CA SER A 375 -16.28 -13.12 -2.46
C SER A 375 -17.71 -12.67 -2.20
N ARG A 376 -18.52 -13.57 -1.62
CA ARG A 376 -19.83 -13.21 -1.09
C ARG A 376 -19.66 -12.28 0.11
N ARG A 377 -20.66 -11.48 0.40
CA ARG A 377 -20.66 -10.58 1.54
C ARG A 377 -20.91 -11.30 2.88
N VAL A 378 -21.59 -12.47 2.82
CA VAL A 378 -21.74 -13.41 3.92
C VAL A 378 -21.30 -14.79 3.45
N TRP A 379 -20.42 -15.46 4.21
CA TRP A 379 -19.91 -16.79 3.84
C TRP A 379 -19.49 -17.61 5.08
N ARG A 380 -19.35 -18.92 4.92
CA ARG A 380 -18.64 -19.78 5.89
C ARG A 380 -17.24 -20.06 5.39
N ASN A 381 -16.26 -19.94 6.27
CA ASN A 381 -14.89 -20.33 5.95
C ASN A 381 -14.77 -21.85 6.12
N PRO A 382 -14.37 -22.61 5.08
CA PRO A 382 -14.20 -24.07 5.19
C PRO A 382 -13.22 -24.49 6.29
N HIS A 383 -12.24 -23.64 6.60
CA HIS A 383 -11.23 -23.92 7.62
C HIS A 383 -11.65 -23.53 9.04
N VAL A 384 -12.74 -22.81 9.18
CA VAL A 384 -13.36 -22.44 10.48
C VAL A 384 -14.88 -22.59 10.30
N PRO A 385 -15.40 -23.84 10.22
CA PRO A 385 -16.81 -24.09 9.92
C PRO A 385 -17.76 -23.56 10.99
N GLN A 386 -17.28 -23.32 12.21
CA GLN A 386 -18.01 -22.74 13.33
C GLN A 386 -18.31 -21.23 13.13
N GLN A 387 -17.66 -20.59 12.13
CA GLN A 387 -17.78 -19.17 11.89
C GLN A 387 -18.58 -18.86 10.62
N VAL A 388 -19.69 -18.15 10.78
CA VAL A 388 -20.31 -17.39 9.69
C VAL A 388 -19.64 -16.03 9.63
N SER A 389 -19.05 -15.69 8.50
CA SER A 389 -18.34 -14.42 8.29
C SER A 389 -19.23 -13.44 7.54
N ALA A 390 -19.25 -12.16 7.95
CA ALA A 390 -19.98 -11.09 7.29
C ALA A 390 -19.08 -9.86 7.13
N ALA A 391 -19.07 -9.24 5.92
CA ALA A 391 -18.21 -8.11 5.55
C ALA A 391 -19.02 -6.81 5.36
N PRO A 392 -19.27 -6.03 6.44
CA PRO A 392 -20.07 -4.80 6.37
C PRO A 392 -19.51 -3.75 5.42
N ILE A 393 -18.17 -3.62 5.39
CA ILE A 393 -17.46 -2.60 4.62
C ILE A 393 -16.91 -3.12 3.28
N GLN A 394 -17.43 -4.22 2.74
CA GLN A 394 -16.92 -4.83 1.51
C GLN A 394 -16.81 -3.84 0.34
N GLN A 395 -17.72 -2.87 0.24
CA GLN A 395 -17.78 -1.90 -0.84
C GLN A 395 -16.92 -0.65 -0.60
N TRP A 396 -16.30 -0.52 0.58
CA TRP A 396 -15.53 0.66 0.95
C TRP A 396 -14.13 0.65 0.29
N THR A 397 -13.66 1.81 -0.18
CA THR A 397 -12.24 2.01 -0.52
C THR A 397 -11.44 2.31 0.75
N ALA A 398 -10.09 2.27 0.68
CA ALA A 398 -9.25 2.66 1.80
C ALA A 398 -9.55 4.11 2.25
N MET A 399 -9.89 5.00 1.31
CA MET A 399 -10.23 6.38 1.63
C MET A 399 -11.53 6.50 2.42
N HIS A 400 -12.59 5.71 2.09
CA HIS A 400 -13.80 5.64 2.93
C HIS A 400 -13.46 5.23 4.36
N VAL A 401 -12.62 4.20 4.52
CA VAL A 401 -12.19 3.70 5.84
C VAL A 401 -11.47 4.78 6.64
N TRP A 402 -10.48 5.45 6.03
CA TRP A 402 -9.71 6.47 6.73
C TRP A 402 -10.53 7.69 7.11
N LEU A 403 -11.35 8.20 6.18
CA LEU A 403 -12.20 9.35 6.47
C LEU A 403 -13.25 9.03 7.54
N TYR A 404 -13.76 7.80 7.55
CA TYR A 404 -14.66 7.34 8.61
C TYR A 404 -13.95 7.29 9.98
N ILE A 405 -12.74 6.71 10.04
CA ILE A 405 -11.93 6.67 11.27
C ILE A 405 -11.63 8.09 11.77
N PHE A 406 -11.27 9.02 10.89
CA PHE A 406 -11.00 10.41 11.24
C PHE A 406 -12.26 11.12 11.73
N ARG A 407 -13.42 10.91 11.09
CA ARG A 407 -14.71 11.45 11.52
C ARG A 407 -15.08 10.99 12.94
N GLU A 408 -14.92 9.71 13.22
CA GLU A 408 -15.22 9.11 14.53
C GLU A 408 -14.12 9.38 15.57
N LYS A 409 -13.01 9.98 15.20
CA LYS A 409 -11.82 10.19 16.05
C LYS A 409 -11.41 8.90 16.76
N ALA A 410 -11.48 7.76 16.04
CA ALA A 410 -11.22 6.45 16.60
C ALA A 410 -9.71 6.20 16.77
N PRO A 411 -9.29 5.47 17.81
CA PRO A 411 -7.88 5.17 18.05
C PRO A 411 -7.40 4.12 17.05
N TYR A 412 -6.76 4.54 15.99
CA TYR A 412 -6.12 3.64 15.03
C TYR A 412 -4.69 3.31 15.40
N ASN A 413 -4.18 2.19 14.91
CA ASN A 413 -2.83 1.73 15.17
C ASN A 413 -1.79 2.71 14.61
N ARG A 414 -0.86 3.16 15.47
CA ARG A 414 0.17 4.16 15.14
C ARG A 414 1.18 3.71 14.08
N LEU A 415 1.26 2.41 13.81
CA LEU A 415 2.14 1.89 12.75
C LEU A 415 1.80 2.44 11.36
N TYR A 416 0.55 2.88 11.13
CA TYR A 416 0.20 3.59 9.90
C TYR A 416 0.93 4.92 9.75
N GLU A 417 1.16 5.65 10.85
CA GLU A 417 1.94 6.88 10.87
C GLU A 417 3.42 6.63 10.56
N ARG A 418 3.90 5.40 10.85
CA ARG A 418 5.27 4.94 10.60
C ARG A 418 5.48 4.40 9.17
N GLY A 419 4.52 4.58 8.29
CA GLY A 419 4.59 4.25 6.86
C GLY A 419 4.22 2.81 6.49
N LEU A 420 3.65 2.03 7.42
CA LEU A 420 3.06 0.74 7.10
C LEU A 420 1.69 0.95 6.43
N ASP A 421 1.42 0.31 5.31
CA ASP A 421 0.15 0.41 4.57
C ASP A 421 -0.89 -0.60 5.05
N ARG A 422 -0.45 -1.66 5.73
CA ARG A 422 -1.29 -2.69 6.37
C ARG A 422 -0.66 -3.17 7.67
N ILE A 423 -1.50 -3.58 8.61
CA ILE A 423 -1.08 -4.19 9.88
C ILE A 423 -1.31 -5.70 9.81
N GLY A 424 -0.35 -6.47 10.30
CA GLY A 424 -0.36 -7.93 10.39
C GLY A 424 0.89 -8.42 11.10
N CYS A 425 1.23 -9.70 10.97
CA CYS A 425 2.47 -10.26 11.52
C CYS A 425 3.68 -9.53 10.94
N PHE A 426 4.68 -9.18 11.78
CA PHE A 426 5.87 -8.41 11.35
C PHE A 426 6.70 -9.13 10.28
N MET A 427 6.66 -10.46 10.23
CA MET A 427 7.39 -11.30 9.29
C MET A 427 6.50 -11.91 8.17
N CYS A 428 5.34 -11.33 7.91
CA CYS A 428 4.39 -11.91 6.94
C CYS A 428 5.01 -12.08 5.55
N PRO A 429 5.08 -13.30 4.98
CA PRO A 429 5.70 -13.52 3.67
C PRO A 429 5.00 -12.78 2.53
N SER A 430 3.73 -12.41 2.72
CA SER A 430 2.95 -11.62 1.73
C SER A 430 3.23 -10.11 1.80
N SER A 431 4.13 -9.65 2.68
CA SER A 431 4.57 -8.25 2.69
C SER A 431 5.61 -7.99 1.60
N ASP A 432 5.67 -6.78 1.08
CA ASP A 432 6.71 -6.35 0.14
C ASP A 432 8.08 -6.29 0.83
N LEU A 433 9.18 -6.39 0.09
CA LEU A 433 10.53 -6.20 0.64
C LEU A 433 10.73 -4.77 1.16
N ALA A 434 10.11 -3.79 0.51
CA ALA A 434 10.02 -2.42 1.02
C ALA A 434 9.41 -2.33 2.43
N THR A 435 8.39 -3.15 2.72
CA THR A 435 7.77 -3.20 4.05
C THR A 435 8.76 -3.75 5.09
N PHE A 436 9.54 -4.78 4.75
CA PHE A 436 10.59 -5.28 5.64
C PHE A 436 11.70 -4.25 5.86
N ALA A 437 12.06 -3.46 4.85
CA ALA A 437 12.99 -2.35 5.03
C ALA A 437 12.47 -1.31 6.04
N ILE A 438 11.18 -0.93 5.93
CA ILE A 438 10.53 -0.02 6.89
C ILE A 438 10.47 -0.63 8.30
N ILE A 439 10.15 -1.92 8.42
CA ILE A 439 10.16 -2.61 9.72
C ILE A 439 11.57 -2.65 10.30
N GLY A 440 12.59 -2.85 9.47
CA GLY A 440 14.00 -2.79 9.91
C GLY A 440 14.41 -1.43 10.48
N GLU A 441 13.87 -0.33 9.92
CA GLU A 441 14.08 1.02 10.44
C GLU A 441 13.29 1.30 11.73
N THR A 442 12.06 0.79 11.83
CA THR A 442 11.14 1.09 12.94
C THR A 442 11.23 0.10 14.10
N HIS A 443 11.53 -1.18 13.81
CA HIS A 443 11.61 -2.30 14.76
C HIS A 443 12.84 -3.17 14.51
N PRO A 444 14.06 -2.62 14.65
CA PRO A 444 15.29 -3.34 14.30
C PRO A 444 15.47 -4.65 15.08
N GLU A 445 15.00 -4.73 16.32
CA GLU A 445 15.13 -5.95 17.14
C GLU A 445 14.25 -7.09 16.62
N LEU A 446 13.05 -6.81 16.15
CA LEU A 446 12.18 -7.81 15.54
C LEU A 446 12.79 -8.34 14.24
N MET A 447 13.32 -7.46 13.39
CA MET A 447 13.97 -7.86 12.15
C MET A 447 15.27 -8.62 12.41
N LYS A 448 16.06 -8.23 13.41
CA LYS A 448 17.27 -8.96 13.81
C LYS A 448 16.93 -10.40 14.25
N MET A 449 15.94 -10.54 15.14
CA MET A 449 15.48 -11.86 15.59
C MET A 449 15.03 -12.72 14.38
N TRP A 450 14.25 -12.14 13.46
CA TRP A 450 13.79 -12.86 12.27
C TRP A 450 14.96 -13.29 11.37
N HIS A 451 15.89 -12.38 11.08
CA HIS A 451 17.09 -12.69 10.29
C HIS A 451 17.96 -13.77 10.93
N GLU A 452 18.12 -13.79 12.26
CA GLU A 452 18.85 -14.86 12.97
C GLU A 452 18.18 -16.23 12.80
N LYS A 453 16.84 -16.28 12.81
CA LYS A 453 16.08 -17.52 12.56
C LYS A 453 16.23 -17.98 11.11
N LEU A 454 16.11 -17.06 10.15
CA LEU A 454 16.34 -17.37 8.74
C LEU A 454 17.77 -17.85 8.46
N ALA A 455 18.78 -17.21 9.08
CA ALA A 455 20.18 -17.58 8.90
C ALA A 455 20.47 -19.00 9.40
N ARG A 456 19.93 -19.38 10.55
CA ARG A 456 20.05 -20.76 11.06
C ARG A 456 19.41 -21.78 10.12
N TRP A 457 18.24 -21.44 9.55
CA TRP A 457 17.58 -22.29 8.56
C TRP A 457 18.37 -22.40 7.27
N GLN A 458 18.87 -21.27 6.77
CA GLN A 458 19.71 -21.17 5.56
C GLN A 458 20.97 -22.05 5.71
N GLU A 459 21.68 -21.97 6.84
CA GLU A 459 22.84 -22.79 7.13
C GLU A 459 22.50 -24.29 7.20
N LYS A 460 21.42 -24.65 7.93
CA LYS A 460 20.91 -26.02 8.05
C LYS A 460 20.59 -26.67 6.71
N GLN A 461 20.06 -25.89 5.78
CA GLN A 461 19.64 -26.36 4.44
C GLN A 461 20.69 -26.17 3.36
N GLY A 462 21.80 -25.46 3.62
CA GLY A 462 22.84 -25.17 2.64
C GLY A 462 22.34 -24.27 1.48
N LEU A 463 21.48 -23.28 1.78
CA LEU A 463 20.88 -22.40 0.77
C LEU A 463 21.84 -21.30 0.34
N ASP A 464 21.51 -20.64 -0.81
CA ASP A 464 22.29 -19.55 -1.38
C ASP A 464 22.52 -18.42 -0.36
N PRO A 465 23.76 -17.84 -0.29
CA PRO A 465 24.05 -16.71 0.59
C PRO A 465 23.08 -15.52 0.46
N ASP A 466 22.58 -15.25 -0.75
CA ASP A 466 21.66 -14.15 -1.00
C ASP A 466 20.18 -14.49 -0.71
N TRP A 467 19.88 -15.72 -0.27
CA TRP A 467 18.51 -16.21 -0.08
C TRP A 467 17.67 -15.36 0.87
N ILE A 468 18.27 -14.88 1.97
CA ILE A 468 17.58 -14.00 2.92
C ILE A 468 17.35 -12.63 2.30
N GLU A 469 18.41 -12.03 1.80
CA GLU A 469 18.47 -10.64 1.37
C GLU A 469 17.66 -10.38 0.08
N SER A 470 17.61 -11.39 -0.80
CA SER A 470 16.77 -11.35 -2.00
C SER A 470 15.29 -11.66 -1.71
N GLY A 471 14.96 -12.04 -0.47
CA GLY A 471 13.60 -12.41 -0.08
C GLY A 471 13.11 -13.74 -0.66
N LEU A 472 14.01 -14.60 -1.10
CA LEU A 472 13.68 -15.92 -1.65
C LEU A 472 13.00 -16.85 -0.63
N TRP A 473 13.22 -16.62 0.66
CA TRP A 473 12.54 -17.35 1.73
C TRP A 473 11.01 -17.22 1.68
N ARG A 474 10.50 -16.19 1.00
CA ARG A 474 9.06 -15.93 0.84
C ARG A 474 8.39 -16.83 -0.20
N ARG A 475 9.15 -17.67 -0.93
CA ARG A 475 8.65 -18.58 -1.95
C ARG A 475 9.34 -19.93 -1.81
N GLN A 476 8.58 -21.00 -1.74
CA GLN A 476 9.11 -22.36 -1.61
C GLN A 476 9.19 -23.10 -2.94
N GLY A 477 8.73 -22.52 -4.05
CA GLY A 477 8.87 -23.10 -5.38
C GLY A 477 8.00 -24.36 -5.58
N SER A 478 6.83 -24.44 -4.95
CA SER A 478 5.84 -25.45 -5.31
C SER A 478 5.39 -25.20 -6.75
N SER A 479 5.53 -26.23 -7.58
CA SER A 479 5.01 -26.24 -8.94
C SER A 479 3.51 -25.95 -8.93
N ASP A 480 3.16 -24.83 -9.55
CA ASP A 480 1.96 -24.57 -10.32
C ASP A 480 0.55 -24.93 -9.81
N GLU A 481 -0.25 -23.90 -9.70
CA GLU A 481 -1.69 -23.81 -10.04
C GLU A 481 -2.75 -24.29 -9.04
N GLU A 482 -2.49 -25.07 -8.00
CA GLU A 482 -3.62 -25.62 -7.22
C GLU A 482 -3.83 -25.04 -5.79
N GLU A 483 -2.90 -24.25 -5.22
CA GLU A 483 -3.03 -23.78 -3.82
C GLU A 483 -3.28 -22.28 -3.61
N GLU A 484 -3.33 -21.44 -4.63
CA GLU A 484 -3.72 -20.03 -4.46
C GLU A 484 -5.17 -19.87 -3.95
N ASP A 485 -5.97 -20.91 -4.00
CA ASP A 485 -7.39 -20.87 -3.69
C ASP A 485 -7.77 -21.20 -2.21
N SER A 486 -6.85 -21.62 -1.35
CA SER A 486 -7.29 -22.20 -0.08
C SER A 486 -7.18 -21.33 1.19
N TYR A 487 -6.47 -20.20 1.22
CA TYR A 487 -6.08 -19.56 2.49
C TYR A 487 -6.41 -18.07 2.69
N ASN A 488 -7.32 -17.45 1.96
CA ASN A 488 -7.75 -16.08 2.29
C ASN A 488 -9.24 -15.97 2.54
#